data_21429258c8411763862ee2eb63252107
#
_entry.id   21429258c8411763862ee2eb63252107
#
_cell.length_a   1.000
_cell.length_b   1.000
_cell.length_c   1.000
_cell.angle_alpha   90.00
_cell.angle_beta   90.00
_cell.angle_gamma   90.00
#
_symmetry.space_group_name_H-M   'P 1'
#
loop_
_entity.id
_entity.type
_entity.pdbx_description
1 polymer ?
#
loop_
_entity_poly.entity_id
_entity_poly.type
_entity_poly.pdbx_seq_one_letter_code
_entity_poly.pdbx_strand_id
1 'polypeptide(L)'
;MARKAKSERKTGLYYAREARGMSRTELVKRSGVSKQQLSRLENGLIRLRLDHLKPFANVLGYSPEQILLWGRYPGTVGGQSLGEVLPPSEQVAELASRSEADYAKLKKRKDGRHVDRVKSEGWLFPASFVSKQLQIPPKQLLVIEADGDSMAPTIMPGEKVIVDTGYKTPSPDGVYAIRDSFDNVVVRRLQLLRAAQSQRIKVISDNPKHAAEEVALSELEIVGKALCCLKFL
;
A
#
# COMPACT_ATOMS: atom_id res chain seq x y z
N MET A 1 2.10 50.01 0.37
CA MET A 1 3.01 48.87 0.08
C MET A 1 2.75 47.78 1.08
N ALA A 2 2.00 46.75 0.69
CA ALA A 2 1.63 45.62 1.57
C ALA A 2 2.81 44.64 1.63
N ARG A 3 3.39 44.44 2.83
CA ARG A 3 4.35 43.37 3.12
C ARG A 3 3.61 42.04 2.97
N LYS A 4 3.89 41.28 1.90
CA LYS A 4 3.47 39.89 1.73
C LYS A 4 3.91 39.12 2.99
N ALA A 5 2.96 38.56 3.74
CA ALA A 5 3.20 37.65 4.83
C ALA A 5 3.98 36.44 4.29
N LYS A 6 5.25 36.33 4.66
CA LYS A 6 6.11 35.21 4.34
C LYS A 6 5.60 34.03 5.13
N SER A 7 4.90 33.12 4.47
CA SER A 7 4.46 31.83 5.05
C SER A 7 5.61 31.21 5.83
N GLU A 8 5.47 31.12 7.14
CA GLU A 8 6.46 30.50 8.04
C GLU A 8 6.50 29.00 7.81
N ARG A 9 7.23 28.59 6.78
CA ARG A 9 7.50 27.16 6.55
C ARG A 9 8.53 26.71 7.57
N LYS A 10 8.09 25.95 8.54
CA LYS A 10 8.98 25.27 9.48
C LYS A 10 9.86 24.27 8.75
N THR A 11 11.08 24.07 9.24
CA THR A 11 12.04 23.12 8.65
C THR A 11 11.95 21.75 9.30
N GLY A 12 12.61 20.75 8.73
CA GLY A 12 12.70 19.42 9.30
C GLY A 12 13.24 19.41 10.74
N LEU A 13 14.13 20.32 11.08
CA LEU A 13 14.65 20.43 12.45
C LEU A 13 13.56 20.79 13.47
N TYR A 14 12.62 21.66 13.10
CA TYR A 14 11.46 21.96 13.93
C TYR A 14 10.63 20.70 14.20
N TYR A 15 10.28 19.97 13.14
CA TYR A 15 9.46 18.77 13.26
C TYR A 15 10.17 17.66 14.02
N ALA A 16 11.47 17.48 13.81
CA ALA A 16 12.27 16.50 14.53
C ALA A 16 12.30 16.74 16.04
N ARG A 17 12.42 18.02 16.44
CA ARG A 17 12.37 18.40 17.86
C ARG A 17 10.98 18.19 18.47
N GLU A 18 9.93 18.63 17.78
CA GLU A 18 8.53 18.44 18.24
C GLU A 18 8.21 16.95 18.41
N ALA A 19 8.65 16.10 17.47
CA ALA A 19 8.44 14.67 17.54
C ALA A 19 9.07 14.01 18.78
N ARG A 20 10.15 14.62 19.33
CA ARG A 20 10.75 14.19 20.61
C ARG A 20 10.13 14.85 21.83
N GLY A 21 9.12 15.69 21.65
CA GLY A 21 8.54 16.47 22.75
C GLY A 21 9.55 17.41 23.43
N MET A 22 10.65 17.75 22.75
CA MET A 22 11.76 18.48 23.33
C MET A 22 11.57 19.99 23.19
N SER A 23 11.75 20.74 24.27
CA SER A 23 11.71 22.19 24.21
C SER A 23 12.95 22.77 23.51
N ARG A 24 12.82 23.98 22.92
CA ARG A 24 13.97 24.67 22.32
C ARG A 24 15.10 24.88 23.31
N THR A 25 14.77 25.21 24.55
CA THR A 25 15.74 25.43 25.63
C THR A 25 16.53 24.17 25.94
N GLU A 26 15.88 23.07 25.96
CA GLU A 26 16.49 21.75 26.18
C GLU A 26 17.39 21.34 25.03
N LEU A 27 16.92 21.50 23.78
CA LEU A 27 17.72 21.19 22.61
C LEU A 27 18.99 22.06 22.53
N VAL A 28 18.88 23.35 22.82
CA VAL A 28 20.01 24.28 22.93
C VAL A 28 21.02 23.80 23.97
N LYS A 29 20.53 23.44 25.17
CA LYS A 29 21.41 22.99 26.28
C LYS A 29 22.18 21.72 25.90
N ARG A 30 21.54 20.79 25.21
CA ARG A 30 22.14 19.48 24.83
C ARG A 30 23.02 19.56 23.59
N SER A 31 22.64 20.39 22.61
CA SER A 31 23.37 20.48 21.33
C SER A 31 24.52 21.47 21.35
N GLY A 32 24.58 22.37 22.35
CA GLY A 32 25.57 23.45 22.42
C GLY A 32 25.36 24.58 21.39
N VAL A 33 24.28 24.54 20.62
CA VAL A 33 23.96 25.55 19.59
C VAL A 33 23.16 26.67 20.20
N SER A 34 23.41 27.92 19.80
CA SER A 34 22.72 29.08 20.37
C SER A 34 21.22 29.10 20.06
N LYS A 35 20.40 29.64 20.97
CA LYS A 35 18.95 29.76 20.80
C LYS A 35 18.57 30.54 19.53
N GLN A 36 19.36 31.55 19.20
CA GLN A 36 19.13 32.35 18.00
C GLN A 36 19.39 31.57 16.71
N GLN A 37 20.47 30.78 16.69
CA GLN A 37 20.81 29.93 15.55
C GLN A 37 19.77 28.82 15.36
N LEU A 38 19.35 28.14 16.44
CA LEU A 38 18.29 27.16 16.40
C LEU A 38 17.00 27.76 15.83
N SER A 39 16.56 28.91 16.32
CA SER A 39 15.36 29.59 15.84
C SER A 39 15.43 29.93 14.34
N ARG A 40 16.57 30.40 13.85
CA ARG A 40 16.77 30.71 12.43
C ARG A 40 16.72 29.48 11.56
N LEU A 41 17.29 28.37 12.01
CA LEU A 41 17.26 27.08 11.32
C LEU A 41 15.83 26.48 11.29
N GLU A 42 15.13 26.46 12.43
CA GLU A 42 13.77 25.95 12.51
C GLU A 42 12.76 26.73 11.66
N ASN A 43 12.92 28.05 11.58
CA ASN A 43 12.01 28.92 10.82
C ASN A 43 12.43 29.10 9.34
N GLY A 44 13.44 28.36 8.89
CA GLY A 44 13.89 28.44 7.49
C GLY A 44 14.53 29.77 7.09
N LEU A 45 14.93 30.60 8.05
CA LEU A 45 15.66 31.86 7.80
C LEU A 45 17.09 31.60 7.31
N ILE A 46 17.61 30.43 7.62
CA ILE A 46 18.88 29.90 7.10
C ILE A 46 18.55 28.57 6.40
N ARG A 47 19.08 28.40 5.17
CA ARG A 47 18.92 27.16 4.44
C ARG A 47 19.57 26.02 5.21
N LEU A 48 18.76 24.99 5.52
CA LEU A 48 19.22 23.81 6.24
C LEU A 48 20.21 23.02 5.36
N ARG A 49 21.37 22.68 5.93
CA ARG A 49 22.41 21.84 5.32
C ARG A 49 22.77 20.74 6.29
N LEU A 50 23.32 19.63 5.80
CA LEU A 50 23.69 18.49 6.63
C LEU A 50 24.65 18.87 7.76
N ASP A 51 25.62 19.73 7.49
CA ASP A 51 26.58 20.20 8.52
C ASP A 51 25.91 20.95 9.67
N HIS A 52 24.86 21.70 9.39
CA HIS A 52 24.09 22.40 10.43
C HIS A 52 23.33 21.42 11.34
N LEU A 53 23.08 20.20 10.88
CA LEU A 53 22.25 19.23 11.59
C LEU A 53 23.07 18.27 12.46
N LYS A 54 24.38 18.14 12.22
CA LYS A 54 25.26 17.26 13.01
C LYS A 54 25.15 17.46 14.54
N PRO A 55 25.12 18.68 15.09
CA PRO A 55 25.00 18.88 16.54
C PRO A 55 23.66 18.40 17.11
N PHE A 56 22.61 18.38 16.28
CA PHE A 56 21.26 18.00 16.68
C PHE A 56 20.98 16.51 16.49
N ALA A 57 21.67 15.87 15.55
CA ALA A 57 21.46 14.49 15.17
C ALA A 57 21.54 13.53 16.37
N ASN A 58 22.63 13.60 17.12
CA ASN A 58 22.85 12.77 18.28
C ASN A 58 21.85 13.06 19.42
N VAL A 59 21.47 14.32 19.61
CA VAL A 59 20.56 14.72 20.68
C VAL A 59 19.13 14.30 20.39
N LEU A 60 18.73 14.38 19.11
CA LEU A 60 17.39 14.00 18.67
C LEU A 60 17.27 12.52 18.34
N GLY A 61 18.40 11.81 18.15
CA GLY A 61 18.42 10.41 17.76
C GLY A 61 17.97 10.17 16.32
N TYR A 62 18.26 11.11 15.41
CA TYR A 62 17.97 11.05 13.99
C TYR A 62 19.20 11.40 13.17
N SER A 63 19.37 10.82 12.00
CA SER A 63 20.46 11.22 11.12
C SER A 63 20.24 12.63 10.55
N PRO A 64 21.30 13.37 10.16
CA PRO A 64 21.16 14.66 9.51
C PRO A 64 20.28 14.64 8.27
N GLU A 65 20.35 13.53 7.49
CA GLU A 65 19.56 13.30 6.28
C GLU A 65 18.07 13.15 6.62
N GLN A 66 17.76 12.40 7.69
CA GLN A 66 16.39 12.24 8.18
C GLN A 66 15.80 13.59 8.58
N ILE A 67 16.53 14.38 9.36
CA ILE A 67 16.08 15.71 9.78
C ILE A 67 15.88 16.65 8.56
N LEU A 68 16.75 16.58 7.57
CA LEU A 68 16.65 17.40 6.36
C LEU A 68 15.39 17.07 5.53
N LEU A 69 15.05 15.78 5.44
CA LEU A 69 13.89 15.30 4.69
C LEU A 69 12.56 15.61 5.40
N TRP A 70 12.56 15.71 6.71
CA TRP A 70 11.32 15.95 7.49
C TRP A 70 10.56 17.19 7.08
N GLY A 71 11.25 18.25 6.70
CA GLY A 71 10.62 19.49 6.22
C GLY A 71 9.91 19.38 4.87
N ARG A 72 10.14 18.30 4.12
CA ARG A 72 9.48 18.04 2.84
C ARG A 72 8.15 17.30 3.00
N TYR A 73 7.97 16.63 4.14
CA TYR A 73 6.78 15.81 4.42
C TYR A 73 6.24 16.14 5.81
N PRO A 74 5.57 17.33 5.99
CA PRO A 74 4.97 17.68 7.27
C PRO A 74 3.83 16.71 7.60
N GLY A 75 3.99 15.96 8.67
CA GLY A 75 3.01 14.96 9.15
C GLY A 75 3.60 13.58 9.46
N THR A 76 4.85 13.33 9.11
CA THR A 76 5.56 12.12 9.54
C THR A 76 6.16 12.35 10.93
N VAL A 77 5.54 11.79 11.94
CA VAL A 77 5.99 11.83 13.34
C VAL A 77 6.58 10.48 13.70
N GLY A 78 7.80 10.48 14.23
CA GLY A 78 8.39 9.30 14.84
C GLY A 78 9.74 8.89 14.27
N GLY A 79 10.71 8.82 15.16
CA GLY A 79 12.11 8.58 14.93
C GLY A 79 12.48 7.18 14.51
N GLN A 80 12.48 6.95 13.26
CA GLN A 80 12.82 5.67 12.69
C GLN A 80 13.78 5.88 11.49
N SER A 81 14.52 4.88 11.07
CA SER A 81 15.54 4.91 10.03
C SER A 81 15.02 5.45 8.68
N LEU A 82 15.84 5.68 7.66
CA LEU A 82 15.38 6.12 6.33
C LEU A 82 14.29 5.21 5.72
N GLY A 83 14.24 3.93 6.13
CA GLY A 83 13.10 3.04 5.89
C GLY A 83 11.83 3.43 6.65
N GLU A 84 11.94 4.28 7.66
CA GLU A 84 10.88 4.70 8.58
C GLU A 84 10.48 6.19 8.43
N VAL A 85 11.15 6.95 7.56
CA VAL A 85 10.75 8.31 7.17
C VAL A 85 9.67 8.29 6.09
N LEU A 86 9.42 7.13 5.51
CA LEU A 86 8.22 6.90 4.72
C LEU A 86 6.99 7.03 5.65
N PRO A 87 5.87 7.57 5.14
CA PRO A 87 4.62 7.53 5.91
C PRO A 87 4.38 6.08 6.35
N PRO A 88 3.75 5.87 7.52
CA PRO A 88 3.39 4.52 7.95
C PRO A 88 2.81 3.77 6.77
N SER A 89 3.43 2.67 6.39
CA SER A 89 3.02 1.87 5.25
C SER A 89 2.61 0.49 5.73
N GLU A 90 1.63 -0.06 5.06
CA GLU A 90 1.15 -1.42 5.28
C GLU A 90 1.67 -2.31 4.17
N GLN A 91 2.26 -3.43 4.54
CA GLN A 91 2.69 -4.42 3.57
C GLN A 91 1.52 -5.29 3.18
N VAL A 92 1.26 -5.34 1.88
CA VAL A 92 0.23 -6.19 1.28
C VAL A 92 0.92 -7.26 0.43
N ALA A 93 0.56 -8.51 0.66
CA ALA A 93 1.13 -9.63 -0.07
C ALA A 93 0.76 -9.58 -1.57
N GLU A 94 1.68 -10.03 -2.42
CA GLU A 94 1.42 -10.25 -3.84
C GLU A 94 1.49 -11.74 -4.15
N LEU A 95 0.53 -12.28 -4.90
CA LEU A 95 0.61 -13.64 -5.43
C LEU A 95 1.61 -13.70 -6.57
N ALA A 96 2.40 -14.77 -6.59
CA ALA A 96 3.27 -15.06 -7.71
C ALA A 96 2.45 -15.28 -8.99
N SER A 97 2.92 -14.73 -10.10
CA SER A 97 2.30 -14.96 -11.40
C SER A 97 2.44 -16.43 -11.82
N ARG A 98 1.60 -16.86 -12.77
CA ARG A 98 1.63 -18.23 -13.30
C ARG A 98 3.03 -18.64 -13.81
N SER A 99 3.72 -17.74 -14.51
CA SER A 99 5.07 -17.96 -15.02
C SER A 99 6.12 -18.23 -13.93
N GLU A 100 5.95 -17.63 -12.75
CA GLU A 100 6.83 -17.85 -11.59
C GLU A 100 6.41 -19.10 -10.81
N ALA A 101 5.13 -19.45 -10.82
CA ALA A 101 4.59 -20.64 -10.14
C ALA A 101 5.00 -21.95 -10.86
N ASP A 102 5.15 -21.92 -12.18
CA ASP A 102 5.53 -23.11 -12.98
C ASP A 102 6.97 -23.60 -12.69
N TYR A 103 7.84 -22.72 -12.20
CA TYR A 103 9.22 -23.07 -11.84
C TYR A 103 9.40 -23.68 -10.46
N ALA A 104 8.35 -23.74 -9.68
CA ALA A 104 8.45 -24.28 -8.34
C ALA A 104 7.38 -25.34 -8.12
N LYS A 105 7.84 -26.56 -7.97
CA LYS A 105 7.05 -27.72 -7.57
C LYS A 105 6.07 -27.33 -6.47
N LEU A 106 4.79 -27.25 -6.82
CA LEU A 106 3.69 -26.97 -5.91
C LEU A 106 3.76 -27.96 -4.73
N LYS A 107 4.14 -27.47 -3.56
CA LYS A 107 3.98 -28.26 -2.32
C LYS A 107 2.50 -28.24 -1.97
N LYS A 108 1.82 -29.37 -2.17
CA LYS A 108 0.50 -29.59 -1.62
C LYS A 108 0.60 -29.65 -0.09
N ARG A 109 -0.32 -28.99 0.61
CA ARG A 109 -0.53 -29.21 2.03
C ARG A 109 -1.00 -30.65 2.27
N LYS A 110 -0.76 -31.19 3.49
CA LYS A 110 -1.24 -32.53 3.88
C LYS A 110 -2.77 -32.68 3.80
N ASP A 111 -3.51 -31.56 3.78
CA ASP A 111 -4.98 -31.50 3.61
C ASP A 111 -5.44 -31.42 2.15
N GLY A 112 -4.52 -31.56 1.19
CA GLY A 112 -4.82 -31.54 -0.24
C GLY A 112 -5.04 -30.13 -0.84
N ARG A 113 -5.00 -29.08 -0.03
CA ARG A 113 -5.16 -27.70 -0.51
C ARG A 113 -3.86 -27.16 -1.08
N HIS A 114 -3.97 -26.37 -2.12
CA HIS A 114 -2.82 -25.66 -2.68
C HIS A 114 -2.38 -24.52 -1.78
N VAL A 115 -1.08 -24.28 -1.72
CA VAL A 115 -0.51 -23.13 -1.02
C VAL A 115 -0.29 -22.04 -2.05
N ASP A 116 -1.06 -20.96 -1.96
CA ASP A 116 -0.80 -19.77 -2.76
C ASP A 116 0.63 -19.30 -2.50
N ARG A 117 1.38 -19.09 -3.56
CA ARG A 117 2.71 -18.51 -3.44
C ARG A 117 2.59 -17.00 -3.33
N VAL A 118 2.95 -16.52 -2.16
CA VAL A 118 3.15 -15.10 -1.95
C VAL A 118 4.58 -14.78 -2.33
N LYS A 119 4.79 -13.73 -3.12
CA LYS A 119 6.13 -13.20 -3.38
C LYS A 119 6.78 -12.79 -2.07
N SER A 120 8.10 -12.94 -1.97
CA SER A 120 8.87 -12.51 -0.80
C SER A 120 8.80 -10.99 -0.59
N GLU A 121 8.60 -10.24 -1.67
CA GLU A 121 8.45 -8.79 -1.70
C GLU A 121 6.97 -8.45 -1.96
N GLY A 122 6.31 -7.91 -0.95
CA GLY A 122 4.94 -7.41 -1.07
C GLY A 122 4.91 -5.93 -1.48
N TRP A 123 3.72 -5.41 -1.66
CA TRP A 123 3.47 -4.00 -1.94
C TRP A 123 3.40 -3.19 -0.65
N LEU A 124 4.02 -2.01 -0.64
CA LEU A 124 3.92 -1.06 0.47
C LEU A 124 2.92 0.04 0.10
N PHE A 125 1.81 0.10 0.81
CA PHE A 125 0.82 1.16 0.66
C PHE A 125 0.86 2.10 1.86
N PRO A 126 0.62 3.42 1.66
CA PRO A 126 0.44 4.32 2.79
C PRO A 126 -0.65 3.80 3.74
N ALA A 127 -0.38 3.75 5.05
CA ALA A 127 -1.35 3.28 6.04
C ALA A 127 -2.67 4.05 5.97
N SER A 128 -2.62 5.35 5.64
CA SER A 128 -3.80 6.17 5.42
C SER A 128 -4.65 5.72 4.22
N PHE A 129 -4.03 5.20 3.16
CA PHE A 129 -4.74 4.63 2.02
C PHE A 129 -5.47 3.36 2.43
N VAL A 130 -4.79 2.45 3.12
CA VAL A 130 -5.38 1.18 3.58
C VAL A 130 -6.48 1.42 4.61
N SER A 131 -6.22 2.25 5.64
CA SER A 131 -7.14 2.44 6.76
C SER A 131 -8.31 3.38 6.46
N LYS A 132 -8.12 4.43 5.64
CA LYS A 132 -9.16 5.44 5.38
C LYS A 132 -9.89 5.24 4.06
N GLN A 133 -9.17 4.80 3.02
CA GLN A 133 -9.76 4.63 1.69
C GLN A 133 -10.33 3.22 1.51
N LEU A 134 -9.52 2.19 1.78
CA LEU A 134 -9.95 0.81 1.65
C LEU A 134 -10.75 0.33 2.85
N GLN A 135 -10.41 0.78 4.05
CA GLN A 135 -11.04 0.42 5.34
C GLN A 135 -11.01 -1.10 5.61
N ILE A 136 -9.94 -1.76 5.16
CA ILE A 136 -9.77 -3.20 5.23
C ILE A 136 -8.46 -3.51 5.95
N PRO A 137 -8.41 -4.51 6.85
CA PRO A 137 -7.17 -4.92 7.47
C PRO A 137 -6.13 -5.36 6.43
N PRO A 138 -4.86 -4.94 6.53
CA PRO A 138 -3.81 -5.28 5.55
C PRO A 138 -3.68 -6.77 5.26
N LYS A 139 -3.85 -7.61 6.28
CA LYS A 139 -3.82 -9.09 6.16
C LYS A 139 -4.96 -9.69 5.32
N GLN A 140 -5.99 -8.92 5.03
CA GLN A 140 -7.10 -9.31 4.14
C GLN A 140 -6.92 -8.76 2.74
N LEU A 141 -5.92 -7.91 2.52
CA LEU A 141 -5.60 -7.40 1.20
C LEU A 141 -4.62 -8.33 0.50
N LEU A 142 -4.80 -8.47 -0.80
CA LEU A 142 -3.95 -9.25 -1.67
C LEU A 142 -3.77 -8.48 -2.97
N VAL A 143 -2.56 -8.46 -3.50
CA VAL A 143 -2.29 -7.94 -4.85
C VAL A 143 -2.12 -9.13 -5.78
N ILE A 144 -2.83 -9.11 -6.89
CA ILE A 144 -2.69 -10.11 -7.95
C ILE A 144 -2.39 -9.42 -9.28
N GLU A 145 -1.61 -10.06 -10.12
CA GLU A 145 -1.38 -9.63 -11.49
C GLU A 145 -2.48 -10.19 -12.39
N ALA A 146 -3.06 -9.33 -13.22
CA ALA A 146 -4.02 -9.78 -14.22
C ALA A 146 -3.28 -10.54 -15.32
N ASP A 147 -3.54 -11.85 -15.42
CA ASP A 147 -2.99 -12.70 -16.47
C ASP A 147 -4.01 -12.81 -17.62
N GLY A 148 -3.51 -12.60 -18.84
CA GLY A 148 -4.34 -12.66 -20.04
C GLY A 148 -5.25 -11.43 -20.25
N ASP A 149 -5.98 -11.45 -21.37
CA ASP A 149 -6.78 -10.32 -21.86
C ASP A 149 -8.29 -10.42 -21.57
N SER A 150 -8.72 -11.43 -20.80
CA SER A 150 -10.14 -11.73 -20.58
C SER A 150 -10.93 -10.58 -19.94
N MET A 151 -10.28 -9.70 -19.19
CA MET A 151 -10.90 -8.55 -18.55
C MET A 151 -10.63 -7.22 -19.29
N ALA A 152 -9.98 -7.27 -20.45
CA ALA A 152 -9.79 -6.09 -21.27
C ALA A 152 -11.13 -5.56 -21.82
N PRO A 153 -11.34 -4.23 -21.92
CA PRO A 153 -10.40 -3.15 -21.59
C PRO A 153 -10.43 -2.71 -20.11
N THR A 154 -11.27 -3.30 -19.28
CA THR A 154 -11.43 -2.91 -17.87
C THR A 154 -10.14 -3.11 -17.08
N ILE A 155 -9.51 -4.26 -17.24
CA ILE A 155 -8.23 -4.61 -16.67
C ILE A 155 -7.37 -5.21 -17.78
N MET A 156 -6.21 -4.59 -18.02
CA MET A 156 -5.28 -5.04 -19.05
C MET A 156 -4.31 -6.10 -18.51
N PRO A 157 -3.75 -6.95 -19.37
CA PRO A 157 -2.70 -7.89 -18.99
C PRO A 157 -1.54 -7.18 -18.28
N GLY A 158 -1.05 -7.74 -17.16
CA GLY A 158 0.04 -7.18 -16.36
C GLY A 158 -0.37 -6.11 -15.35
N GLU A 159 -1.59 -5.59 -15.41
CA GLU A 159 -2.09 -4.65 -14.39
C GLU A 159 -2.26 -5.36 -13.04
N LYS A 160 -2.06 -4.60 -11.95
CA LYS A 160 -2.15 -5.13 -10.58
C LYS A 160 -3.52 -4.83 -10.00
N VAL A 161 -4.18 -5.86 -9.50
CA VAL A 161 -5.51 -5.76 -8.89
C VAL A 161 -5.39 -5.96 -7.38
N ILE A 162 -5.91 -5.01 -6.62
CA ILE A 162 -6.01 -5.11 -5.16
C ILE A 162 -7.32 -5.80 -4.83
N VAL A 163 -7.24 -6.87 -4.04
CA VAL A 163 -8.34 -7.78 -3.72
C VAL A 163 -8.57 -7.82 -2.22
N ASP A 164 -9.82 -7.75 -1.79
CA ASP A 164 -10.24 -8.04 -0.43
C ASP A 164 -10.61 -9.52 -0.29
N THR A 165 -9.77 -10.25 0.43
CA THR A 165 -9.96 -11.70 0.66
C THR A 165 -11.02 -12.01 1.71
N GLY A 166 -11.60 -11.02 2.36
CA GLY A 166 -12.74 -11.16 3.27
C GLY A 166 -14.05 -11.50 2.54
N TYR A 167 -14.17 -11.11 1.26
CA TYR A 167 -15.34 -11.44 0.44
C TYR A 167 -15.23 -12.84 -0.17
N LYS A 168 -15.97 -13.79 0.39
CA LYS A 168 -16.03 -15.19 -0.07
C LYS A 168 -17.34 -15.54 -0.79
N THR A 169 -18.22 -14.59 -0.96
CA THR A 169 -19.50 -14.74 -1.66
C THR A 169 -19.63 -13.68 -2.75
N PRO A 170 -20.22 -13.99 -3.92
CA PRO A 170 -20.35 -13.04 -5.03
C PRO A 170 -21.56 -12.12 -4.87
N SER A 171 -21.65 -11.47 -3.72
CA SER A 171 -22.70 -10.50 -3.39
C SER A 171 -22.05 -9.26 -2.78
N PRO A 172 -22.25 -8.07 -3.37
CA PRO A 172 -22.98 -7.78 -4.62
C PRO A 172 -22.22 -8.28 -5.87
N ASP A 173 -22.92 -8.28 -7.03
CA ASP A 173 -22.29 -8.50 -8.33
C ASP A 173 -21.10 -7.56 -8.52
N GLY A 174 -20.06 -8.01 -9.20
CA GLY A 174 -18.84 -7.24 -9.35
C GLY A 174 -17.66 -8.03 -9.90
N VAL A 175 -16.48 -7.46 -9.81
CA VAL A 175 -15.25 -8.12 -10.22
C VAL A 175 -14.64 -8.85 -9.02
N TYR A 176 -14.27 -10.08 -9.24
CA TYR A 176 -13.73 -10.97 -8.20
C TYR A 176 -12.49 -11.71 -8.69
N ALA A 177 -11.61 -12.02 -7.77
CA ALA A 177 -10.57 -13.01 -7.97
C ALA A 177 -11.16 -14.39 -7.64
N ILE A 178 -11.06 -15.31 -8.57
CA ILE A 178 -11.55 -16.68 -8.43
C ILE A 178 -10.46 -17.68 -8.78
N ARG A 179 -10.62 -18.91 -8.35
CA ARG A 179 -9.74 -20.00 -8.76
C ARG A 179 -10.36 -20.72 -9.94
N ASP A 180 -9.59 -20.86 -11.01
CA ASP A 180 -10.04 -21.61 -12.20
C ASP A 180 -9.85 -23.13 -12.03
N SER A 181 -10.29 -23.90 -13.01
CA SER A 181 -10.18 -25.37 -13.01
C SER A 181 -8.72 -25.87 -13.04
N PHE A 182 -7.76 -25.02 -13.36
CA PHE A 182 -6.33 -25.31 -13.33
C PHE A 182 -5.64 -24.80 -12.07
N ASP A 183 -6.44 -24.39 -11.07
CA ASP A 183 -5.96 -23.86 -9.78
C ASP A 183 -5.21 -22.51 -9.89
N ASN A 184 -5.39 -21.78 -10.98
CA ASN A 184 -4.84 -20.43 -11.11
C ASN A 184 -5.82 -19.41 -10.53
N VAL A 185 -5.29 -18.34 -9.94
CA VAL A 185 -6.11 -17.20 -9.52
C VAL A 185 -6.29 -16.26 -10.70
N VAL A 186 -7.53 -16.10 -11.13
CA VAL A 186 -7.92 -15.27 -12.27
C VAL A 186 -8.96 -14.24 -11.86
N VAL A 187 -9.01 -13.12 -12.56
CA VAL A 187 -10.01 -12.06 -12.34
C VAL A 187 -11.16 -12.22 -13.31
N ARG A 188 -12.39 -12.19 -12.80
CA ARG A 188 -13.62 -12.29 -13.60
C ARG A 188 -14.72 -11.42 -13.00
N ARG A 189 -15.69 -11.07 -13.82
CA ARG A 189 -16.93 -10.47 -13.35
C ARG A 189 -17.90 -11.57 -12.96
N LEU A 190 -18.44 -11.47 -11.75
CA LEU A 190 -19.42 -12.42 -11.24
C LEU A 190 -20.80 -11.78 -11.14
N GLN A 191 -21.81 -12.46 -11.61
CA GLN A 191 -23.22 -12.10 -11.48
C GLN A 191 -24.00 -13.26 -10.85
N LEU A 192 -24.68 -13.00 -9.74
CA LEU A 192 -25.49 -14.01 -9.08
C LEU A 192 -26.83 -14.17 -9.81
N LEU A 193 -27.06 -15.38 -10.33
CA LEU A 193 -28.33 -15.73 -10.93
C LEU A 193 -29.27 -16.27 -9.85
N ARG A 194 -30.33 -15.51 -9.56
CA ARG A 194 -31.33 -15.89 -8.56
C ARG A 194 -32.35 -16.83 -9.19
N ALA A 195 -32.06 -18.11 -9.23
CA ALA A 195 -33.02 -19.15 -9.60
C ALA A 195 -33.59 -19.81 -8.34
N ALA A 196 -34.87 -20.19 -8.38
CA ALA A 196 -35.63 -20.66 -7.22
C ALA A 196 -35.09 -21.92 -6.54
N GLN A 197 -34.21 -22.70 -7.17
CA GLN A 197 -33.77 -24.00 -6.65
C GLN A 197 -32.25 -24.22 -6.65
N SER A 198 -31.44 -23.36 -7.29
CA SER A 198 -29.97 -23.47 -7.28
C SER A 198 -29.31 -22.09 -7.37
N GLN A 199 -28.31 -21.86 -6.51
CA GLN A 199 -27.49 -20.67 -6.64
C GLN A 199 -26.48 -20.88 -7.76
N ARG A 200 -26.73 -20.25 -8.90
CA ARG A 200 -25.82 -20.26 -10.05
C ARG A 200 -25.16 -18.89 -10.18
N ILE A 201 -23.96 -18.91 -10.71
CA ILE A 201 -23.16 -17.72 -10.95
C ILE A 201 -22.81 -17.67 -12.42
N LYS A 202 -23.05 -16.53 -13.01
CA LYS A 202 -22.54 -16.22 -14.33
C LYS A 202 -21.15 -15.63 -14.17
N VAL A 203 -20.14 -16.32 -14.69
CA VAL A 203 -18.74 -15.90 -14.76
C VAL A 203 -18.54 -15.23 -16.11
N ILE A 204 -18.21 -13.94 -16.08
CA ILE A 204 -18.19 -13.09 -17.25
C ILE A 204 -16.78 -12.52 -17.44
N SER A 205 -16.30 -12.59 -18.68
CA SER A 205 -15.13 -11.85 -19.14
C SER A 205 -15.59 -10.50 -19.70
N ASP A 206 -14.93 -9.40 -19.32
CA ASP A 206 -15.26 -8.05 -19.86
C ASP A 206 -14.84 -7.94 -21.35
N ASN A 207 -13.91 -8.80 -21.77
CA ASN A 207 -13.54 -8.91 -23.18
C ASN A 207 -14.54 -9.78 -23.93
N PRO A 208 -15.27 -9.23 -24.94
CA PRO A 208 -16.30 -9.96 -25.67
C PRO A 208 -15.77 -11.15 -26.49
N LYS A 209 -14.46 -11.27 -26.67
CA LYS A 209 -13.85 -12.44 -27.33
C LYS A 209 -13.92 -13.73 -26.47
N HIS A 210 -14.18 -13.58 -25.19
CA HIS A 210 -14.29 -14.71 -24.25
C HIS A 210 -15.74 -14.94 -23.87
N ALA A 211 -16.22 -16.16 -24.02
CA ALA A 211 -17.58 -16.54 -23.67
C ALA A 211 -17.80 -16.46 -22.15
N ALA A 212 -19.02 -16.10 -21.75
CA ALA A 212 -19.44 -16.22 -20.37
C ALA A 212 -19.86 -17.65 -20.05
N GLU A 213 -19.62 -18.09 -18.82
CA GLU A 213 -19.94 -19.41 -18.32
C GLU A 213 -20.92 -19.32 -17.14
N GLU A 214 -21.75 -20.34 -16.98
CA GLU A 214 -22.62 -20.47 -15.81
C GLU A 214 -22.20 -21.70 -15.01
N VAL A 215 -21.81 -21.45 -13.76
CA VAL A 215 -21.35 -22.48 -12.83
C VAL A 215 -22.21 -22.52 -11.57
N ALA A 216 -22.26 -23.64 -10.87
CA ALA A 216 -22.86 -23.67 -9.54
C ALA A 216 -21.95 -22.93 -8.53
N LEU A 217 -22.56 -22.23 -7.58
CA LEU A 217 -21.80 -21.54 -6.54
C LEU A 217 -20.87 -22.50 -5.76
N SER A 218 -21.30 -23.74 -5.58
CA SER A 218 -20.51 -24.78 -4.91
C SER A 218 -19.25 -25.22 -5.66
N GLU A 219 -19.18 -24.96 -6.97
CA GLU A 219 -18.04 -25.29 -7.83
C GLU A 219 -17.05 -24.14 -7.98
N LEU A 220 -17.39 -22.96 -7.48
CA LEU A 220 -16.60 -21.76 -7.62
C LEU A 220 -15.85 -21.42 -6.32
N GLU A 221 -14.53 -21.43 -6.36
CA GLU A 221 -13.72 -20.94 -5.25
C GLU A 221 -13.44 -19.44 -5.43
N ILE A 222 -14.02 -18.61 -4.55
CA ILE A 222 -13.81 -17.16 -4.54
C ILE A 222 -12.63 -16.84 -3.63
N VAL A 223 -11.59 -16.26 -4.20
CA VAL A 223 -10.40 -15.77 -3.49
C VAL A 223 -10.71 -14.45 -2.80
N GLY A 224 -11.42 -13.54 -3.46
CA GLY A 224 -11.84 -12.26 -2.90
C GLY A 224 -12.45 -11.33 -3.94
N LYS A 225 -12.90 -10.15 -3.48
CA LYS A 225 -13.47 -9.12 -4.32
C LYS A 225 -12.41 -8.12 -4.76
N ALA A 226 -12.36 -7.80 -6.06
CA ALA A 226 -11.51 -6.75 -6.59
C ALA A 226 -11.99 -5.36 -6.11
N LEU A 227 -11.09 -4.56 -5.58
CA LEU A 227 -11.36 -3.22 -5.07
C LEU A 227 -10.94 -2.13 -6.06
N CYS A 228 -9.75 -2.24 -6.57
CA CYS A 228 -9.17 -1.31 -7.53
C CYS A 228 -8.08 -1.97 -8.36
N CYS A 229 -7.73 -1.33 -9.47
CA CYS A 229 -6.67 -1.74 -10.36
C CYS A 229 -5.61 -0.64 -10.45
N LEU A 230 -4.34 -1.02 -10.39
CA LEU A 230 -3.20 -0.13 -10.64
C LEU A 230 -2.86 -0.23 -12.12
N LYS A 231 -3.07 0.87 -12.84
CA LYS A 231 -2.78 0.98 -14.27
C LYS A 231 -1.43 1.64 -14.48
N PHE A 232 -0.62 1.04 -15.32
CA PHE A 232 0.62 1.64 -15.79
C PHE A 232 0.33 2.32 -17.15
N LEU A 233 0.79 3.57 -17.31
CA LEU A 233 0.60 4.38 -18.52
C LEU A 233 1.79 4.19 -19.47
#